data_6650b7d24111b504ecdfdf385f5b08de
#
_entry.id   6650b7d24111b504ecdfdf385f5b08de
#
_cell.length_a   1.000
_cell.length_b   1.000
_cell.length_c   1.000
_cell.angle_alpha   90.00
_cell.angle_beta   90.00
_cell.angle_gamma   90.00
#
_symmetry.space_group_name_H-M   'P 1'
#
loop_
_entity.id
_entity.type
_entity.pdbx_description
1 polymer ?
#
loop_
_entity_poly.entity_id
_entity_poly.type
_entity_poly.pdbx_seq_one_letter_code
_entity_poly.pdbx_strand_id
1 'polypeptide(L)'
;MAVDQLSTTFAALAEPTRRAILSRLSEGEATVSQLAEPFPISLQAVSKHLTVLEGATLITRGRVAQWRPCRLDAAPLGDVSAWLDHYRRFWEPRFDRLEDHLRSIQEGATDG
;
A
#
# COMPACT_ATOMS: atom_id res chain seq x y z
N MET A 1 4.82 -20.85 12.70
CA MET A 1 5.83 -19.96 12.12
C MET A 1 5.29 -18.55 12.01
N ALA A 2 6.01 -17.59 12.56
CA ALA A 2 5.56 -16.20 12.48
C ALA A 2 5.76 -15.67 11.06
N VAL A 3 4.72 -15.12 10.47
CA VAL A 3 4.80 -14.45 9.17
C VAL A 3 5.24 -13.02 9.42
N ASP A 4 6.24 -12.56 8.72
CA ASP A 4 6.72 -11.19 8.87
C ASP A 4 5.70 -10.17 8.35
N GLN A 5 5.83 -8.94 8.79
CA GLN A 5 4.89 -7.87 8.45
C GLN A 5 4.82 -7.65 6.93
N LEU A 6 5.96 -7.70 6.25
CA LEU A 6 6.01 -7.48 4.81
C LEU A 6 5.20 -8.54 4.06
N SER A 7 5.37 -9.82 4.43
CA SER A 7 4.60 -10.91 3.83
C SER A 7 3.11 -10.78 4.11
N THR A 8 2.75 -10.37 5.31
CA THR A 8 1.35 -10.14 5.69
C THR A 8 0.74 -9.03 4.83
N THR A 9 1.49 -7.97 4.60
CA THR A 9 1.06 -6.87 3.75
C THR A 9 0.86 -7.34 2.31
N PHE A 10 1.81 -8.08 1.75
CA PHE A 10 1.66 -8.62 0.39
C PHE A 10 0.45 -9.55 0.26
N ALA A 11 0.21 -10.40 1.25
CA ALA A 11 -0.94 -11.29 1.23
C ALA A 11 -2.25 -10.49 1.20
N ALA A 12 -2.34 -9.43 2.00
CA ALA A 12 -3.52 -8.57 2.02
C ALA A 12 -3.71 -7.85 0.68
N LEU A 13 -2.61 -7.45 0.01
CA LEU A 13 -2.65 -6.75 -1.27
C LEU A 13 -2.89 -7.68 -2.46
N ALA A 14 -2.82 -8.99 -2.28
CA ALA A 14 -2.91 -9.94 -3.37
C ALA A 14 -4.32 -10.05 -3.97
N GLU A 15 -5.34 -9.54 -3.31
CA GLU A 15 -6.72 -9.67 -3.75
C GLU A 15 -7.23 -8.32 -4.28
N PRO A 16 -7.83 -8.29 -5.51
CA PRO A 16 -8.22 -7.03 -6.15
C PRO A 16 -9.22 -6.18 -5.37
N THR A 17 -10.19 -6.82 -4.72
CA THR A 17 -11.19 -6.08 -3.95
C THR A 17 -10.54 -5.33 -2.79
N ARG A 18 -9.58 -5.95 -2.12
CA ARG A 18 -8.86 -5.29 -1.03
C ARG A 18 -8.05 -4.10 -1.53
N ARG A 19 -7.39 -4.23 -2.69
CA ARG A 19 -6.69 -3.09 -3.29
C ARG A 19 -7.65 -1.94 -3.64
N ALA A 20 -8.83 -2.28 -4.15
CA ALA A 20 -9.84 -1.27 -4.47
C ALA A 20 -10.35 -0.56 -3.22
N ILE A 21 -10.52 -1.29 -2.13
CA ILE A 21 -10.91 -0.71 -0.84
C ILE A 21 -9.84 0.29 -0.36
N LEU A 22 -8.58 -0.11 -0.42
CA LEU A 22 -7.49 0.78 -0.02
C LEU A 22 -7.44 2.03 -0.89
N SER A 23 -7.65 1.89 -2.19
CA SER A 23 -7.70 3.02 -3.12
C SER A 23 -8.80 4.00 -2.72
N ARG A 24 -9.98 3.49 -2.39
CA ARG A 24 -11.09 4.32 -1.92
C ARG A 24 -10.72 5.05 -0.62
N LEU A 25 -10.09 4.34 0.32
CA LEU A 25 -9.72 4.92 1.61
C LEU A 25 -8.58 5.94 1.50
N SER A 26 -7.82 5.92 0.40
CA SER A 26 -6.81 6.96 0.15
C SER A 26 -7.45 8.33 -0.09
N GLU A 27 -8.71 8.36 -0.44
CA GLU A 27 -9.47 9.61 -0.66
C GLU A 27 -10.10 10.13 0.63
N GLY A 28 -10.15 9.32 1.69
CA GLY A 28 -10.72 9.69 2.97
C GLY A 28 -11.39 8.50 3.64
N GLU A 29 -11.71 8.65 4.92
CA GLU A 29 -12.38 7.59 5.67
C GLU A 29 -13.74 7.25 5.07
N ALA A 30 -14.18 6.01 5.29
CA ALA A 30 -15.45 5.53 4.78
C ALA A 30 -16.01 4.46 5.70
N THR A 31 -17.34 4.36 5.76
CA THR A 31 -18.02 3.29 6.49
C THR A 31 -18.03 2.01 5.67
N VAL A 32 -18.31 0.88 6.32
CA VAL A 32 -18.43 -0.41 5.62
C VAL A 32 -19.46 -0.33 4.49
N SER A 33 -20.60 0.31 4.74
CA SER A 33 -21.64 0.46 3.72
C SER A 33 -21.16 1.25 2.52
N GLN A 34 -20.42 2.32 2.75
CA GLN A 34 -19.85 3.13 1.67
C GLN A 34 -18.82 2.33 0.87
N LEU A 35 -18.03 1.52 1.54
CA LEU A 35 -17.02 0.69 0.88
C LEU A 35 -17.66 -0.45 0.09
N ALA A 36 -18.80 -0.98 0.54
CA ALA A 36 -19.49 -2.08 -0.14
C ALA A 36 -20.25 -1.64 -1.38
N GLU A 37 -20.65 -0.38 -1.46
CA GLU A 37 -21.55 0.14 -2.49
C GLU A 37 -21.10 -0.20 -3.93
N PRO A 38 -19.83 0.01 -4.31
CA PRO A 38 -19.42 -0.25 -5.70
C PRO A 38 -19.18 -1.72 -6.03
N PHE A 39 -19.29 -2.64 -5.07
CA PHE A 39 -18.97 -4.04 -5.30
C PHE A 39 -20.22 -4.91 -5.36
N PRO A 40 -20.31 -5.88 -6.30
CA PRO A 40 -21.44 -6.80 -6.38
C PRO A 40 -21.27 -7.98 -5.40
N ILE A 41 -20.92 -7.68 -4.15
CA ILE A 41 -20.72 -8.67 -3.10
C ILE A 41 -21.46 -8.22 -1.83
N SER A 42 -21.66 -9.15 -0.92
CA SER A 42 -22.39 -8.87 0.32
C SER A 42 -21.57 -8.00 1.28
N LEU A 43 -22.28 -7.33 2.20
CA LEU A 43 -21.64 -6.63 3.31
C LEU A 43 -20.74 -7.55 4.13
N GLN A 44 -21.15 -8.81 4.29
CA GLN A 44 -20.36 -9.80 5.01
C GLN A 44 -19.04 -10.09 4.31
N ALA A 45 -19.06 -10.18 2.98
CA ALA A 45 -17.84 -10.40 2.21
C ALA A 45 -16.91 -9.19 2.32
N VAL A 46 -17.45 -7.97 2.23
CA VAL A 46 -16.66 -6.75 2.43
C VAL A 46 -16.06 -6.73 3.83
N SER A 47 -16.85 -7.09 4.86
CA SER A 47 -16.35 -7.14 6.24
C SER A 47 -15.19 -8.12 6.41
N LYS A 48 -15.22 -9.25 5.71
CA LYS A 48 -14.10 -10.21 5.75
C LYS A 48 -12.84 -9.60 5.14
N HIS A 49 -12.98 -8.89 4.03
CA HIS A 49 -11.84 -8.18 3.44
C HIS A 49 -11.28 -7.11 4.38
N LEU A 50 -12.16 -6.39 5.07
CA LEU A 50 -11.73 -5.39 6.04
C LEU A 50 -11.02 -6.02 7.23
N THR A 51 -11.46 -7.20 7.68
CA THR A 51 -10.78 -7.93 8.75
C THR A 51 -9.35 -8.30 8.35
N VAL A 52 -9.16 -8.76 7.11
CA VAL A 52 -7.82 -9.07 6.60
C VAL A 52 -6.95 -7.81 6.56
N LEU A 53 -7.49 -6.71 6.04
CA LEU A 53 -6.75 -5.43 5.97
C LEU A 53 -6.40 -4.90 7.35
N GLU A 54 -7.31 -5.00 8.30
CA GLU A 54 -7.07 -4.59 9.68
C GLU A 54 -6.00 -5.46 10.33
N GLY A 55 -6.07 -6.78 10.11
CA GLY A 55 -5.07 -7.70 10.62
C GLY A 55 -3.67 -7.44 10.05
N ALA A 56 -3.59 -6.89 8.84
CA ALA A 56 -2.33 -6.49 8.22
C ALA A 56 -1.92 -5.06 8.59
N THR A 57 -2.65 -4.41 9.48
CA THR A 57 -2.45 -3.02 9.92
C THR A 57 -2.48 -2.00 8.79
N LEU A 58 -3.17 -2.32 7.69
CA LEU A 58 -3.35 -1.42 6.54
C LEU A 58 -4.51 -0.46 6.74
N ILE A 59 -5.43 -0.78 7.64
CA ILE A 59 -6.54 0.09 8.00
C ILE A 59 -6.73 0.07 9.52
N THR A 60 -7.37 1.12 10.02
CA THR A 60 -7.90 1.18 11.38
C THR A 60 -9.40 1.37 11.29
N ARG A 61 -10.11 0.85 12.29
CA ARG A 61 -11.56 1.05 12.39
C ARG A 61 -11.86 1.91 13.60
N GLY A 62 -12.61 2.98 13.38
CA GLY A 62 -13.09 3.82 14.46
C GLY A 62 -14.09 3.08 15.33
N ARG A 63 -14.23 3.51 16.58
CA ARG A 63 -15.13 2.89 17.56
C ARG A 63 -16.24 3.84 17.99
N VAL A 64 -16.60 4.79 17.16
CA VAL A 64 -17.61 5.76 17.50
C VAL A 64 -18.98 5.24 17.09
N ALA A 65 -19.65 4.59 18.03
CA ALA A 65 -21.04 4.16 17.91
C ALA A 65 -21.34 3.38 16.62
N GLN A 66 -22.33 3.84 15.86
CA GLN A 66 -22.84 3.16 14.67
C GLN A 66 -21.99 3.38 13.43
N TRP A 67 -21.10 4.34 13.45
CA TRP A 67 -20.43 4.79 12.23
C TRP A 67 -19.20 3.99 11.87
N ARG A 68 -18.44 3.52 12.82
CA ARG A 68 -17.22 2.70 12.65
C ARG A 68 -16.49 2.99 11.32
N PRO A 69 -16.04 4.24 11.09
CA PRO A 69 -15.37 4.53 9.83
C PRO A 69 -14.03 3.80 9.75
N CYS A 70 -13.70 3.36 8.54
CA CYS A 70 -12.39 2.78 8.26
C CYS A 70 -11.47 3.87 7.75
N ARG A 71 -10.21 3.82 8.17
CA ARG A 71 -9.17 4.76 7.73
C ARG A 71 -7.97 3.99 7.22
N LEU A 72 -7.36 4.51 6.18
CA LEU A 72 -6.10 3.96 5.68
C LEU A 72 -4.99 4.21 6.68
N ASP A 73 -4.21 3.17 6.97
CA ASP A 73 -2.91 3.30 7.63
C ASP A 73 -1.86 2.94 6.58
N ALA A 74 -1.16 3.94 6.08
CA ALA A 74 -0.23 3.76 4.97
C ALA A 74 1.14 3.26 5.39
N ALA A 75 1.42 3.13 6.70
CA ALA A 75 2.74 2.72 7.17
C ALA A 75 3.22 1.40 6.55
N PRO A 76 2.39 0.32 6.49
CA PRO A 76 2.85 -0.91 5.84
C PRO A 76 3.14 -0.75 4.35
N LEU A 77 2.43 0.15 3.67
CA LEU A 77 2.70 0.46 2.26
C LEU A 77 4.06 1.15 2.11
N GLY A 78 4.44 1.99 3.07
CA GLY A 78 5.76 2.60 3.11
C GLY A 78 6.86 1.55 3.21
N ASP A 79 6.63 0.50 3.98
CA ASP A 79 7.59 -0.62 4.11
C ASP A 79 7.74 -1.37 2.78
N VAL A 80 6.64 -1.58 2.05
CA VAL A 80 6.67 -2.18 0.71
C VAL A 80 7.48 -1.29 -0.24
N SER A 81 7.23 0.01 -0.20
CA SER A 81 7.95 0.97 -1.04
C SER A 81 9.45 0.95 -0.74
N ALA A 82 9.83 0.90 0.53
CA ALA A 82 11.23 0.82 0.93
C ALA A 82 11.89 -0.46 0.43
N TRP A 83 11.19 -1.58 0.51
CA TRP A 83 11.70 -2.84 -0.03
C TRP A 83 11.88 -2.77 -1.54
N LEU A 84 10.91 -2.18 -2.25
CA LEU A 84 10.96 -2.04 -3.70
C LEU A 84 12.09 -1.11 -4.14
N ASP A 85 12.52 -0.17 -3.29
CA ASP A 85 13.61 0.77 -3.64
C ASP A 85 14.89 0.06 -4.04
N HIS A 86 15.16 -1.14 -3.51
CA HIS A 86 16.32 -1.94 -3.89
C HIS A 86 16.31 -2.31 -5.38
N TYR A 87 15.13 -2.35 -6.00
CA TYR A 87 14.94 -2.82 -7.37
C TYR A 87 14.52 -1.72 -8.32
N ARG A 88 14.30 -0.51 -7.83
CA ARG A 88 13.69 0.58 -8.59
C ARG A 88 14.47 0.90 -9.86
N ARG A 89 15.78 0.84 -9.81
CA ARG A 89 16.66 1.09 -10.98
C ARG A 89 16.39 0.13 -12.16
N PHE A 90 15.78 -1.02 -11.89
CA PHE A 90 15.50 -2.02 -12.93
C PHE A 90 14.27 -1.70 -13.77
N TRP A 91 13.43 -0.77 -13.30
CA TRP A 91 12.19 -0.43 -14.02
C TRP A 91 11.95 1.07 -14.19
N GLU A 92 12.66 1.95 -13.49
CA GLU A 92 12.48 3.39 -13.60
C GLU A 92 13.59 4.01 -14.45
N PRO A 93 13.25 4.52 -15.67
CA PRO A 93 14.22 5.20 -16.50
C PRO A 93 14.89 6.39 -15.81
N ARG A 94 14.20 7.01 -14.87
CA ARG A 94 14.72 8.14 -14.11
C ARG A 94 15.96 7.76 -13.29
N PHE A 95 16.02 6.53 -12.78
CA PHE A 95 17.19 6.04 -12.05
C PHE A 95 18.38 5.86 -12.97
N ASP A 96 18.16 5.32 -14.17
CA ASP A 96 19.23 5.17 -15.15
C ASP A 96 19.84 6.53 -15.51
N ARG A 97 18.99 7.53 -15.73
CA ARG A 97 19.45 8.90 -16.04
C ARG A 97 20.22 9.50 -14.88
N LEU A 98 19.81 9.24 -13.65
CA LEU A 98 20.51 9.73 -12.47
C LEU A 98 21.88 9.06 -12.33
N GLU A 99 21.97 7.74 -12.52
CA GLU A 99 23.23 7.01 -12.51
C GLU A 99 24.18 7.54 -13.56
N ASP A 100 23.69 7.74 -14.78
CA ASP A 100 24.49 8.29 -15.87
C ASP A 100 25.00 9.69 -15.54
N HIS A 101 24.14 10.51 -14.94
CA HIS A 101 24.53 11.87 -14.54
C HIS A 101 25.61 11.86 -13.47
N LEU A 102 25.47 11.01 -12.45
CA LEU A 102 26.46 10.87 -11.38
C LEU A 102 27.78 10.35 -11.90
N ARG A 103 27.74 9.39 -12.82
CA ARG A 103 28.95 8.85 -13.47
C ARG A 103 29.64 9.92 -14.27
N SER A 104 28.89 10.73 -15.02
CA SER A 104 29.41 11.83 -15.78
C SER A 104 30.14 12.86 -14.90
N ILE A 105 29.56 13.18 -13.74
CA ILE A 105 30.17 14.09 -12.78
C ILE A 105 31.48 13.52 -12.23
N GLN A 106 31.51 12.22 -11.90
CA GLN A 106 32.70 11.56 -11.39
C GLN A 106 33.82 11.52 -12.45
N GLU A 107 33.46 11.23 -13.70
CA GLU A 107 34.43 11.24 -14.80
C GLU A 107 34.98 12.63 -15.07
N GLY A 108 34.13 13.65 -15.00
CA GLY A 108 34.55 15.03 -15.11
C GLY A 108 35.46 15.47 -13.97
N ALA A 109 35.25 14.94 -12.77
CA ALA A 109 36.09 15.27 -11.61
C ALA A 109 37.48 14.63 -11.69
N THR A 110 37.59 13.47 -12.39
CA THR A 110 38.89 12.78 -12.53
C THR A 110 39.74 13.29 -13.66
N ASP A 111 39.14 14.04 -14.59
CA ASP A 111 39.83 14.60 -15.73
C ASP A 111 40.44 15.98 -15.45
N GLY A 112 40.32 16.46 -14.22
CA GLY A 112 40.81 17.78 -13.84
C GLY A 112 42.31 17.81 -13.47
#